data_4831852e7f55a8fd85071107f2869273
#
_entry.id   4831852e7f55a8fd85071107f2869273
#
_cell.length_a   1.000
_cell.length_b   1.000
_cell.length_c   1.000
_cell.angle_alpha   90.00
_cell.angle_beta   90.00
_cell.angle_gamma   90.00
#
_symmetry.space_group_name_H-M   'P 1'
#
loop_
_entity.id
_entity.type
_entity.pdbx_description
1 polymer ?
#
loop_
_entity_poly.entity_id
_entity_poly.type
_entity_poly.pdbx_seq_one_letter_code
_entity_poly.pdbx_strand_id
1 'polypeptide(L)'
;EDFETAVLRHGDNRKWYALVMRVSRRKFGFDSDEVVDVVNLKLPTEMFGSFGAADGVYPAYHMNKLHWISVLLPDAPEDVVRFLVNVSFEATKNKRKRQKNI
;
A
#
# COMPACT_ATOMS: atom_id res chain seq x y z
N GLU A 1 -6.83 -15.39 -10.60
CA GLU A 1 -6.32 -14.52 -11.64
C GLU A 1 -6.21 -13.08 -11.16
N ASP A 2 -5.07 -12.47 -11.41
CA ASP A 2 -4.83 -11.11 -10.94
C ASP A 2 -4.99 -10.11 -12.07
N PHE A 3 -5.45 -8.93 -11.70
CA PHE A 3 -5.62 -7.87 -12.68
C PHE A 3 -5.00 -6.60 -12.13
N GLU A 4 -3.93 -6.20 -12.74
CA GLU A 4 -3.31 -4.94 -12.41
C GLU A 4 -4.16 -3.82 -13.01
N THR A 5 -4.45 -2.81 -12.25
CA THR A 5 -5.36 -1.77 -12.68
C THR A 5 -4.71 -0.40 -12.79
N ALA A 6 -3.89 -0.01 -11.81
CA ALA A 6 -3.33 1.33 -11.84
C ALA A 6 -2.12 1.45 -10.95
N VAL A 7 -1.18 2.28 -11.39
CA VAL A 7 -0.02 2.67 -10.60
C VAL A 7 -0.11 4.18 -10.41
N LEU A 8 -0.01 4.63 -9.15
CA LEU A 8 0.00 6.04 -8.84
C LEU A 8 1.43 6.47 -8.52
N ARG A 9 1.90 7.51 -9.17
CA ARG A 9 3.27 8.00 -9.06
C ARG A 9 3.30 9.46 -8.71
N HIS A 10 4.41 9.86 -8.07
CA HIS A 10 4.68 11.28 -7.88
C HIS A 10 5.01 11.93 -9.22
N GLY A 11 4.56 13.15 -9.41
CA GLY A 11 4.81 13.85 -10.66
C GLY A 11 6.25 14.28 -10.83
N ASP A 12 6.95 14.56 -9.72
CA ASP A 12 8.31 15.09 -9.81
C ASP A 12 9.39 14.02 -9.84
N ASN A 13 9.32 12.99 -8.99
CA ASN A 13 10.37 11.97 -8.94
C ASN A 13 9.94 10.65 -9.54
N ARG A 14 8.69 10.52 -9.96
CA ARG A 14 8.11 9.36 -10.63
C ARG A 14 8.11 8.09 -9.79
N LYS A 15 8.33 8.19 -8.51
CA LYS A 15 8.27 7.03 -7.63
C LYS A 15 6.83 6.61 -7.41
N TRP A 16 6.62 5.31 -7.30
CA TRP A 16 5.31 4.75 -7.04
C TRP A 16 4.95 4.97 -5.58
N TYR A 17 3.71 5.35 -5.31
CA TYR A 17 3.23 5.39 -3.92
C TYR A 17 1.99 4.53 -3.74
N ALA A 18 1.38 4.05 -4.80
CA ALA A 18 0.26 3.13 -4.68
C ALA A 18 0.15 2.29 -5.94
N LEU A 19 -0.15 1.01 -5.76
CA LEU A 19 -0.43 0.10 -6.86
C LEU A 19 -1.78 -0.54 -6.58
N VAL A 20 -2.75 -0.26 -7.43
CA VAL A 20 -4.10 -0.77 -7.27
C VAL A 20 -4.27 -1.98 -8.18
N MET A 21 -4.82 -3.06 -7.62
CA MET A 21 -5.00 -4.29 -8.37
C MET A 21 -6.22 -5.04 -7.84
N ARG A 22 -6.65 -6.04 -8.59
CA ARG A 22 -7.73 -6.93 -8.17
C ARG A 22 -7.15 -8.30 -7.97
N VAL A 23 -7.32 -8.85 -6.78
CA VAL A 23 -6.65 -10.08 -6.37
C VAL A 23 -7.63 -10.97 -5.64
N SER A 24 -7.52 -12.28 -5.90
CA SER A 24 -8.32 -13.26 -5.17
C SER A 24 -7.92 -13.29 -3.70
N ARG A 25 -8.91 -13.36 -2.82
CA ARG A 25 -8.67 -13.45 -1.38
C ARG A 25 -7.78 -14.64 -1.02
N ARG A 26 -7.78 -15.66 -1.85
CA ARG A 26 -6.97 -16.86 -1.59
C ARG A 26 -5.49 -16.53 -1.51
N LYS A 27 -5.06 -15.49 -2.24
CA LYS A 27 -3.65 -15.07 -2.22
C LYS A 27 -3.22 -14.50 -0.86
N PHE A 28 -4.19 -14.18 -0.01
CA PHE A 28 -3.90 -13.66 1.33
C PHE A 28 -4.24 -14.67 2.42
N GLY A 29 -4.43 -15.93 2.04
CA GLY A 29 -4.66 -16.99 3.01
C GLY A 29 -6.12 -17.28 3.31
N PHE A 30 -7.04 -16.62 2.61
CA PHE A 30 -8.47 -16.89 2.80
C PHE A 30 -8.87 -18.14 2.03
N ASP A 31 -9.88 -18.83 2.55
CA ASP A 31 -10.47 -19.95 1.83
C ASP A 31 -11.61 -19.44 0.96
N SER A 32 -11.25 -18.61 -0.02
CA SER A 32 -12.23 -17.95 -0.87
C SER A 32 -11.56 -17.50 -2.14
N ASP A 33 -12.24 -17.67 -3.26
CA ASP A 33 -11.75 -17.19 -4.55
C ASP A 33 -12.31 -15.81 -4.91
N GLU A 34 -12.99 -15.17 -3.97
CA GLU A 34 -13.55 -13.84 -4.22
C GLU A 34 -12.43 -12.87 -4.60
N VAL A 35 -12.64 -12.13 -5.68
CA VAL A 35 -11.68 -11.12 -6.16
C VAL A 35 -12.05 -9.79 -5.55
N VAL A 36 -11.08 -9.14 -4.92
CA VAL A 36 -11.30 -7.87 -4.23
C VAL A 36 -10.30 -6.84 -4.70
N ASP A 37 -10.63 -5.57 -4.48
CA ASP A 37 -9.73 -4.48 -4.78
C ASP A 37 -8.69 -4.38 -3.67
N VAL A 38 -7.43 -4.29 -4.08
CA VAL A 38 -6.29 -4.24 -3.17
C VAL A 38 -5.42 -3.06 -3.57
N VAL A 39 -4.91 -2.33 -2.59
CA VAL A 39 -3.92 -1.30 -2.87
C VAL A 39 -2.64 -1.64 -2.10
N ASN A 40 -1.53 -1.66 -2.84
CA ASN A 40 -0.22 -1.83 -2.21
C ASN A 40 0.35 -0.46 -1.92
N LEU A 41 0.82 -0.29 -0.69
CA LEU A 41 1.33 1.00 -0.21
C LEU A 41 2.66 0.78 0.48
N LYS A 42 3.53 1.77 0.36
CA LYS A 42 4.81 1.72 1.07
C LYS A 42 4.59 2.14 2.52
N LEU A 43 5.17 1.38 3.43
CA LEU A 43 5.04 1.65 4.85
C LEU A 43 6.44 1.73 5.47
N PRO A 44 6.77 2.85 6.14
CA PRO A 44 8.05 2.93 6.83
C PRO A 44 8.19 1.80 7.83
N THR A 45 9.42 1.29 7.96
CA THR A 45 9.68 0.12 8.78
C THR A 45 9.19 0.29 10.22
N GLU A 46 9.36 1.49 10.76
CA GLU A 46 8.98 1.74 12.15
C GLU A 46 7.48 1.69 12.38
N MET A 47 6.69 1.71 11.33
CA MET A 47 5.24 1.67 11.46
C MET A 47 4.65 0.26 11.32
N PHE A 48 5.48 -0.73 11.01
CA PHE A 48 4.98 -2.09 10.85
C PHE A 48 4.40 -2.66 12.14
N GLY A 49 4.96 -2.25 13.28
CA GLY A 49 4.42 -2.71 14.56
C GLY A 49 3.01 -2.23 14.84
N SER A 50 2.66 -1.05 14.32
CA SER A 50 1.33 -0.49 14.54
C SER A 50 0.34 -0.87 13.46
N PHE A 51 0.78 -0.92 12.20
CA PHE A 51 -0.15 -1.05 11.09
C PHE A 51 0.05 -2.29 10.24
N GLY A 52 1.16 -3.02 10.42
CA GLY A 52 1.44 -4.17 9.57
C GLY A 52 0.45 -5.30 9.70
N ALA A 53 -0.33 -5.33 10.78
CA ALA A 53 -1.35 -6.36 10.99
C ALA A 53 -2.69 -5.73 11.36
N ALA A 54 -2.92 -4.49 10.94
CA ALA A 54 -4.22 -3.85 11.16
C ALA A 54 -5.28 -4.55 10.30
N ASP A 55 -6.55 -4.31 10.62
CA ASP A 55 -7.66 -4.92 9.88
C ASP A 55 -7.52 -4.63 8.39
N GLY A 56 -7.53 -5.68 7.59
CA GLY A 56 -7.44 -5.56 6.14
C GLY A 56 -6.04 -5.34 5.61
N VAL A 57 -5.02 -5.34 6.48
CA VAL A 57 -3.63 -5.12 6.08
C VAL A 57 -2.87 -6.44 6.14
N TYR A 58 -2.15 -6.75 5.07
CA TYR A 58 -1.42 -8.01 4.92
C TYR A 58 -0.04 -7.77 4.33
N PRO A 59 0.87 -8.74 4.45
CA PRO A 59 2.15 -8.63 3.74
C PRO A 59 1.93 -8.42 2.26
N ALA A 60 2.75 -7.59 1.66
CA ALA A 60 2.53 -7.15 0.28
C ALA A 60 2.53 -8.31 -0.70
N TYR A 61 1.54 -8.31 -1.57
CA TYR A 61 1.43 -9.27 -2.66
C TYR A 61 2.23 -8.74 -3.84
N HIS A 62 3.16 -9.53 -4.34
CA HIS A 62 3.98 -9.20 -5.51
C HIS A 62 4.91 -7.99 -5.33
N MET A 63 5.21 -7.61 -4.09
CA MET A 63 6.17 -6.54 -3.84
C MET A 63 6.99 -6.87 -2.61
N ASN A 64 8.04 -6.10 -2.40
CA ASN A 64 8.95 -6.32 -1.28
C ASN A 64 8.23 -6.15 0.06
N LYS A 65 8.10 -7.23 0.79
CA LYS A 65 7.34 -7.25 2.05
C LYS A 65 8.02 -6.52 3.19
N LEU A 66 9.29 -6.14 3.01
CA LEU A 66 9.98 -5.35 4.03
C LEU A 66 9.58 -3.89 3.99
N HIS A 67 9.04 -3.43 2.88
CA HIS A 67 8.74 -2.01 2.70
C HIS A 67 7.31 -1.73 2.25
N TRP A 68 6.58 -2.77 1.83
CA TRP A 68 5.24 -2.59 1.27
C TRP A 68 4.23 -3.47 1.98
N ILE A 69 2.99 -3.00 1.98
CA ILE A 69 1.85 -3.77 2.52
C ILE A 69 0.76 -3.83 1.46
N SER A 70 -0.12 -4.81 1.60
CA SER A 70 -1.33 -4.91 0.79
C SER A 70 -2.52 -4.59 1.67
N VAL A 71 -3.36 -3.66 1.23
CA VAL A 71 -4.57 -3.28 1.95
C VAL A 71 -5.76 -3.75 1.14
N LEU A 72 -6.56 -4.64 1.73
CA LEU A 72 -7.79 -5.12 1.09
C LEU A 72 -8.88 -4.09 1.36
N LEU A 73 -9.28 -3.40 0.30
CA LEU A 73 -10.17 -2.25 0.46
C LEU A 73 -11.52 -2.58 1.09
N PRO A 74 -12.16 -3.73 0.78
CA PRO A 74 -13.43 -4.05 1.45
C PRO A 74 -13.30 -4.28 2.94
N ASP A 75 -12.11 -4.66 3.41
CA ASP A 75 -11.92 -5.09 4.79
C ASP A 75 -11.36 -4.02 5.70
N ALA A 76 -10.61 -3.08 5.14
CA ALA A 76 -9.94 -2.06 5.95
C ALA A 76 -10.86 -0.87 6.18
N PRO A 77 -10.87 -0.29 7.40
CA PRO A 77 -11.65 0.92 7.64
C PRO A 77 -11.19 2.06 6.74
N GLU A 78 -12.14 2.85 6.27
CA GLU A 78 -11.84 3.90 5.29
C GLU A 78 -10.83 4.92 5.82
N ASP A 79 -10.94 5.30 7.08
CA ASP A 79 -10.01 6.27 7.65
C ASP A 79 -8.60 5.72 7.74
N VAL A 80 -8.46 4.41 7.98
CA VAL A 80 -7.16 3.76 8.00
C VAL A 80 -6.58 3.74 6.60
N VAL A 81 -7.41 3.44 5.59
CA VAL A 81 -6.95 3.44 4.20
C VAL A 81 -6.42 4.82 3.82
N ARG A 82 -7.17 5.87 4.13
CA ARG A 82 -6.75 7.23 3.82
C ARG A 82 -5.45 7.60 4.50
N PHE A 83 -5.33 7.22 5.77
CA PHE A 83 -4.12 7.49 6.53
C PHE A 83 -2.93 6.80 5.90
N LEU A 84 -3.07 5.52 5.55
CA LEU A 84 -1.96 4.75 4.99
C LEU A 84 -1.58 5.21 3.59
N VAL A 85 -2.55 5.62 2.78
CA VAL A 85 -2.24 6.21 1.48
C VAL A 85 -1.38 7.46 1.66
N ASN A 86 -1.76 8.30 2.62
CA ASN A 86 -1.00 9.51 2.89
C ASN A 86 0.41 9.20 3.40
N VAL A 87 0.53 8.18 4.24
CA VAL A 87 1.84 7.75 4.74
C VAL A 87 2.73 7.31 3.57
N SER A 88 2.17 6.53 2.65
CA SER A 88 2.94 6.06 1.51
C SER A 88 3.35 7.22 0.61
N PHE A 89 2.45 8.17 0.39
CA PHE A 89 2.74 9.34 -0.41
C PHE A 89 3.90 10.13 0.19
N GLU A 90 3.84 10.36 1.50
CA GLU A 90 4.89 11.11 2.19
C GLU A 90 6.21 10.36 2.22
N ALA A 91 6.17 9.04 2.36
CA ALA A 91 7.38 8.23 2.43
C ALA A 91 8.14 8.18 1.12
N THR A 92 7.46 8.41 0.00
CA THR A 92 8.07 8.30 -1.32
C THR A 92 8.29 9.63 -2.00
N LYS A 93 7.88 10.72 -1.36
CA LYS A 93 7.97 12.02 -1.97
C LYS A 93 9.43 12.50 -2.05
N ASN A 94 9.68 13.45 -2.93
CA ASN A 94 11.01 13.98 -3.16
C ASN A 94 11.50 14.78 -1.96
N LYS A 95 12.48 14.26 -1.25
CA LYS A 95 12.96 14.87 -0.01
C LYS A 95 13.94 16.01 -0.21
N ARG A 96 14.47 16.17 -1.39
CA ARG A 96 15.43 17.25 -1.63
C ARG A 96 14.83 18.61 -1.39
N LYS A 97 13.57 18.76 -1.64
CA LYS A 97 12.91 20.06 -1.45
C LYS A 97 12.95 20.52 -0.02
N ARG A 98 12.92 19.61 0.92
CA ARG A 98 12.93 19.99 2.31
C ARG A 98 14.28 20.46 2.78
N GLN A 99 15.33 19.93 2.18
CA GLN A 99 16.66 20.30 2.59
C GLN A 99 17.00 21.72 2.22
N LYS A 100 16.35 22.26 1.23
CA LYS A 100 16.61 23.62 0.80
C LYS A 100 16.14 24.66 1.78
N ASN A 101 15.37 24.27 2.74
CA ASN A 101 14.81 25.22 3.70
C ASN A 101 15.65 25.40 4.93
N ILE A 102 16.81 24.86 4.92
CA ILE A 102 17.72 24.98 6.06
C ILE A 102 18.42 26.32 6.07
#